data_6cd4abd41773be1e424f155a9bc2158d
#
_entry.id   6cd4abd41773be1e424f155a9bc2158d
#
_cell.length_a   1.000
_cell.length_b   1.000
_cell.length_c   1.000
_cell.angle_alpha   90.00
_cell.angle_beta   90.00
_cell.angle_gamma   90.00
#
_symmetry.space_group_name_H-M   'P 1'
#
loop_
_entity.id
_entity.type
_entity.pdbx_description
1 polymer ?
#
loop_
_entity_poly.entity_id
_entity_poly.type
_entity_poly.pdbx_seq_one_letter_code
_entity_poly.pdbx_strand_id
1 'polypeptide(L)'
;ALGARNLSAIARKIDARIIQISTDDIFWDNSCRSFHEFDTPNPRTVYGKSKLAGENFVKELAPKHLIIRSSWVYGKEGRNFVNSIIEQVQHGGIIEAAINEYACPTSARELCKVILRLIKEEQEGIYHAVCSGSCSRYELAQEILRIMGRQDVKLEPVELEEPGQEPCRYTENCGSTYIQ
;
A
#
# COMPACT_ATOMS: atom_id res chain seq x y z
N ALA A 1 -4.47 1.48 15.32
CA ALA A 1 -3.97 2.57 16.19
C ALA A 1 -3.53 2.06 17.57
N LEU A 2 -4.44 1.49 18.39
CA LEU A 2 -4.11 1.09 19.80
C LEU A 2 -3.00 0.03 19.89
N GLY A 3 -2.97 -0.95 18.98
CA GLY A 3 -1.88 -1.93 18.93
C GLY A 3 -0.52 -1.28 18.71
N ALA A 4 -0.42 -0.36 17.74
CA ALA A 4 0.81 0.40 17.49
C ALA A 4 1.24 1.19 18.73
N ARG A 5 0.31 1.90 19.38
CA ARG A 5 0.60 2.63 20.63
C ARG A 5 1.19 1.72 21.72
N ASN A 6 0.55 0.58 21.97
CA ASN A 6 0.96 -0.32 23.04
C ASN A 6 2.35 -0.93 22.77
N LEU A 7 2.59 -1.36 21.52
CA LEU A 7 3.89 -1.86 21.10
C LEU A 7 4.98 -0.77 21.18
N SER A 8 4.70 0.45 20.76
CA SER A 8 5.64 1.57 20.82
C SER A 8 6.04 1.91 22.27
N ALA A 9 5.06 1.89 23.18
CA ALA A 9 5.33 2.15 24.60
C ALA A 9 6.21 1.05 25.23
N ILE A 10 6.03 -0.21 24.81
CA ILE A 10 6.88 -1.33 25.26
C ILE A 10 8.25 -1.23 24.62
N ALA A 11 8.34 -0.99 23.31
CA ALA A 11 9.59 -0.87 22.59
C ALA A 11 10.51 0.18 23.23
N ARG A 12 9.94 1.34 23.60
CA ARG A 12 10.68 2.37 24.35
C ARG A 12 11.27 1.86 25.67
N LYS A 13 10.48 1.07 26.42
CA LYS A 13 10.93 0.54 27.73
C LYS A 13 12.09 -0.45 27.64
N ILE A 14 12.17 -1.21 26.55
CA ILE A 14 13.19 -2.24 26.33
C ILE A 14 14.25 -1.81 25.30
N ASP A 15 14.25 -0.55 24.92
CA ASP A 15 15.14 0.04 23.91
C ASP A 15 15.11 -0.69 22.55
N ALA A 16 13.96 -1.25 22.17
CA ALA A 16 13.77 -1.93 20.89
C ALA A 16 13.38 -0.96 19.78
N ARG A 17 13.83 -1.26 18.54
CA ARG A 17 13.35 -0.58 17.33
C ARG A 17 11.99 -1.13 16.93
N ILE A 18 11.07 -0.25 16.53
CA ILE A 18 9.79 -0.59 15.96
C ILE A 18 9.82 -0.41 14.43
N ILE A 19 9.29 -1.41 13.69
CA ILE A 19 9.05 -1.31 12.26
C ILE A 19 7.54 -1.36 12.05
N GLN A 20 6.97 -0.26 11.57
CA GLN A 20 5.54 -0.11 11.35
C GLN A 20 5.24 -0.11 9.85
N ILE A 21 4.51 -1.11 9.37
CA ILE A 21 3.96 -1.09 8.01
C ILE A 21 2.72 -0.21 7.99
N SER A 22 2.74 0.79 7.12
CA SER A 22 1.65 1.74 6.88
C SER A 22 1.14 1.63 5.44
N THR A 23 0.40 2.62 4.99
CA THR A 23 -0.37 2.59 3.74
C THR A 23 -0.37 3.95 3.05
N ASP A 24 -0.55 3.96 1.75
CA ASP A 24 -0.85 5.13 0.93
C ASP A 24 -2.24 5.74 1.22
N ASP A 25 -3.18 4.96 1.78
CA ASP A 25 -4.51 5.45 2.21
C ASP A 25 -4.50 6.58 3.25
N ILE A 26 -3.33 6.95 3.76
CA ILE A 26 -3.17 8.15 4.61
C ILE A 26 -3.15 9.44 3.80
N PHE A 27 -3.01 9.35 2.49
CA PHE A 27 -3.01 10.50 1.59
C PHE A 27 -4.31 10.61 0.83
N TRP A 28 -4.72 11.86 0.66
CA TRP A 28 -5.85 12.23 -0.16
C TRP A 28 -5.70 13.68 -0.64
N ASP A 29 -5.69 13.89 -1.91
CA ASP A 29 -5.92 15.19 -2.51
C ASP A 29 -6.54 15.04 -3.93
N ASN A 30 -6.99 16.15 -4.49
CA ASN A 30 -7.59 16.21 -5.82
C ASN A 30 -6.54 16.46 -6.92
N SER A 31 -5.26 16.48 -6.58
CA SER A 31 -4.18 16.64 -7.54
C SER A 31 -3.67 15.29 -7.98
N CYS A 32 -3.63 15.04 -9.28
CA CYS A 32 -3.01 13.85 -9.87
C CYS A 32 -1.48 13.93 -9.77
N ARG A 33 -0.95 13.94 -8.56
CA ARG A 33 0.49 13.99 -8.28
C ARG A 33 0.93 12.84 -7.41
N SER A 34 2.20 12.53 -7.50
CA SER A 34 2.86 11.63 -6.56
C SER A 34 3.00 12.25 -5.18
N PHE A 35 2.81 11.44 -4.15
CA PHE A 35 3.05 11.84 -2.76
C PHE A 35 4.46 11.44 -2.33
N HIS A 36 5.07 12.31 -1.54
CA HIS A 36 6.38 12.09 -0.92
C HIS A 36 6.24 11.89 0.60
N GLU A 37 7.29 11.37 1.23
CA GLU A 37 7.30 11.10 2.68
C GLU A 37 7.01 12.34 3.53
N PHE A 38 7.36 13.52 3.04
CA PHE A 38 7.21 14.82 3.72
C PHE A 38 5.85 15.50 3.46
N ASP A 39 5.03 14.92 2.57
CA ASP A 39 3.70 15.45 2.34
C ASP A 39 2.82 15.27 3.58
N THR A 40 1.94 16.24 3.79
CA THR A 40 1.00 16.19 4.91
C THR A 40 -0.08 15.14 4.68
N PRO A 41 -0.19 14.11 5.50
CA PRO A 41 -1.25 13.11 5.40
C PRO A 41 -2.63 13.73 5.61
N ASN A 42 -3.60 13.32 4.79
CA ASN A 42 -5.00 13.77 4.86
C ASN A 42 -5.96 12.59 4.58
N PRO A 43 -6.02 11.56 5.43
CA PRO A 43 -6.82 10.37 5.18
C PRO A 43 -8.32 10.67 5.26
N ARG A 44 -9.10 10.16 4.30
CA ARG A 44 -10.56 10.20 4.32
C ARG A 44 -11.18 8.94 4.92
N THR A 45 -10.61 7.78 4.59
CA THR A 45 -11.14 6.49 5.05
C THR A 45 -10.91 6.25 6.54
N VAL A 46 -11.75 5.46 7.18
CA VAL A 46 -11.55 5.00 8.57
C VAL A 46 -10.26 4.19 8.69
N TYR A 47 -9.95 3.39 7.69
CA TYR A 47 -8.72 2.63 7.62
C TYR A 47 -7.50 3.57 7.61
N GLY A 48 -7.43 4.50 6.65
CA GLY A 48 -6.33 5.47 6.56
C GLY A 48 -6.16 6.28 7.84
N LYS A 49 -7.26 6.80 8.43
CA LYS A 49 -7.24 7.50 9.73
C LYS A 49 -6.66 6.65 10.84
N SER A 50 -7.05 5.38 10.91
CA SER A 50 -6.55 4.45 11.93
C SER A 50 -5.06 4.13 11.75
N LYS A 51 -4.59 4.02 10.50
CA LYS A 51 -3.18 3.79 10.16
C LYS A 51 -2.34 5.02 10.49
N LEU A 52 -2.78 6.21 10.11
CA LEU A 52 -2.11 7.47 10.45
C LEU A 52 -2.02 7.68 11.97
N ALA A 53 -3.09 7.40 12.72
CA ALA A 53 -3.04 7.43 14.17
C ALA A 53 -2.00 6.45 14.74
N GLY A 54 -1.83 5.29 14.09
CA GLY A 54 -0.76 4.35 14.43
C GLY A 54 0.63 4.92 14.19
N GLU A 55 0.88 5.57 13.03
CA GLU A 55 2.15 6.25 12.73
C GLU A 55 2.48 7.34 13.78
N ASN A 56 1.47 8.14 14.15
CA ASN A 56 1.66 9.20 15.13
C ASN A 56 2.07 8.65 16.50
N PHE A 57 1.44 7.57 16.96
CA PHE A 57 1.88 6.90 18.19
C PHE A 57 3.30 6.34 18.10
N VAL A 58 3.69 5.78 16.96
CA VAL A 58 5.06 5.29 16.75
C VAL A 58 6.06 6.44 16.82
N LYS A 59 5.81 7.54 16.12
CA LYS A 59 6.67 8.74 16.13
C LYS A 59 6.81 9.35 17.53
N GLU A 60 5.72 9.38 18.29
CA GLU A 60 5.69 9.99 19.61
C GLU A 60 6.35 9.12 20.69
N LEU A 61 6.10 7.81 20.65
CA LEU A 61 6.43 6.91 21.75
C LEU A 61 7.69 6.09 21.53
N ALA A 62 8.10 5.83 20.28
CA ALA A 62 9.25 5.00 19.96
C ALA A 62 10.39 5.82 19.37
N PRO A 63 11.45 6.16 20.15
CA PRO A 63 12.60 6.91 19.63
C PRO A 63 13.27 6.26 18.44
N LYS A 64 13.40 4.93 18.44
CA LYS A 64 13.95 4.14 17.34
C LYS A 64 12.81 3.54 16.52
N HIS A 65 12.51 4.12 15.37
CA HIS A 65 11.42 3.62 14.53
C HIS A 65 11.69 3.72 13.05
N LEU A 66 11.05 2.82 12.30
CA LEU A 66 11.01 2.79 10.86
C LEU A 66 9.54 2.63 10.43
N ILE A 67 8.98 3.62 9.78
CA ILE A 67 7.62 3.59 9.23
C ILE A 67 7.74 3.39 7.73
N ILE A 68 7.11 2.33 7.22
CA ILE A 68 7.15 1.97 5.80
C ILE A 68 5.73 2.05 5.25
N ARG A 69 5.48 3.03 4.37
CA ARG A 69 4.22 3.19 3.67
C ARG A 69 4.29 2.45 2.36
N SER A 70 3.32 1.58 2.11
CA SER A 70 3.24 0.80 0.88
C SER A 70 1.82 0.83 0.32
N SER A 71 1.67 0.38 -0.92
CA SER A 71 0.42 0.43 -1.66
C SER A 71 0.09 -0.95 -2.26
N TRP A 72 -1.18 -1.30 -2.25
CA TRP A 72 -1.76 -2.50 -2.88
C TRP A 72 -0.86 -3.73 -2.79
N VAL A 73 -0.42 -4.05 -1.58
CA VAL A 73 0.47 -5.18 -1.34
C VAL A 73 -0.21 -6.48 -1.73
N TYR A 74 0.47 -7.26 -2.58
CA TYR A 74 0.01 -8.58 -3.01
C TYR A 74 1.09 -9.64 -2.82
N GLY A 75 0.66 -10.90 -2.67
CA GLY A 75 1.54 -12.03 -2.52
C GLY A 75 0.81 -13.35 -2.74
N LYS A 76 1.56 -14.43 -2.69
CA LYS A 76 1.02 -15.78 -2.91
C LYS A 76 -0.04 -16.14 -1.88
N GLU A 77 0.20 -15.78 -0.63
CA GLU A 77 -0.64 -16.14 0.51
C GLU A 77 -1.53 -14.97 0.94
N GLY A 78 -2.64 -15.28 1.57
CA GLY A 78 -3.55 -14.31 2.16
C GLY A 78 -4.52 -13.68 1.18
N ARG A 79 -5.40 -12.85 1.71
CA ARG A 79 -6.39 -12.12 0.92
C ARG A 79 -5.76 -10.87 0.31
N ASN A 80 -5.77 -10.77 -0.98
CA ASN A 80 -5.34 -9.60 -1.74
C ASN A 80 -6.09 -9.54 -3.08
N PHE A 81 -6.02 -8.42 -3.78
CA PHE A 81 -6.74 -8.22 -5.03
C PHE A 81 -6.36 -9.25 -6.11
N VAL A 82 -5.08 -9.57 -6.25
CA VAL A 82 -4.61 -10.56 -7.25
C VAL A 82 -5.25 -11.92 -6.99
N ASN A 83 -5.22 -12.39 -5.74
CA ASN A 83 -5.83 -13.67 -5.38
C ASN A 83 -7.35 -13.64 -5.56
N SER A 84 -8.01 -12.51 -5.28
CA SER A 84 -9.46 -12.40 -5.50
C SER A 84 -9.85 -12.51 -6.99
N ILE A 85 -9.05 -11.93 -7.89
CA ILE A 85 -9.28 -12.10 -9.34
C ILE A 85 -9.08 -13.55 -9.74
N ILE A 86 -8.01 -14.21 -9.28
CA ILE A 86 -7.74 -15.63 -9.57
C ILE A 86 -8.91 -16.52 -9.10
N GLU A 87 -9.42 -16.28 -7.90
CA GLU A 87 -10.58 -17.00 -7.35
C GLU A 87 -11.83 -16.77 -8.20
N GLN A 88 -12.13 -15.53 -8.59
CA GLN A 88 -13.27 -15.20 -9.44
C GLN A 88 -13.20 -15.90 -10.81
N VAL A 89 -12.02 -15.95 -11.43
CA VAL A 89 -11.78 -16.69 -12.68
C VAL A 89 -12.13 -18.17 -12.55
N GLN A 90 -11.86 -18.79 -11.41
CA GLN A 90 -12.15 -20.21 -11.16
C GLN A 90 -13.65 -20.48 -10.98
N HIS A 91 -14.38 -19.53 -10.38
CA HIS A 91 -15.82 -19.69 -10.14
C HIS A 91 -16.67 -19.29 -11.36
N GLY A 92 -16.09 -18.61 -12.33
CA GLY A 92 -16.78 -18.06 -13.49
C GLY A 92 -17.58 -16.80 -13.16
N GLY A 93 -18.09 -16.14 -14.19
CA GLY A 93 -18.86 -14.92 -14.06
C GLY A 93 -18.19 -13.69 -14.64
N ILE A 94 -18.77 -12.53 -14.35
CA ILE A 94 -18.25 -11.23 -14.76
C ILE A 94 -17.37 -10.70 -13.64
N ILE A 95 -16.19 -10.22 -13.99
CA ILE A 95 -15.30 -9.54 -13.04
C ILE A 95 -15.50 -8.04 -13.24
N GLU A 96 -15.83 -7.34 -12.17
CA GLU A 96 -15.93 -5.88 -12.14
C GLU A 96 -14.70 -5.28 -11.48
N ALA A 97 -14.14 -4.23 -12.10
CA ALA A 97 -12.97 -3.55 -11.54
C ALA A 97 -12.99 -2.05 -11.82
N ALA A 98 -12.57 -1.27 -10.84
CA ALA A 98 -12.59 0.19 -10.90
C ALA A 98 -11.59 0.74 -11.92
N ILE A 99 -12.05 1.69 -12.74
CA ILE A 99 -11.21 2.41 -13.70
C ILE A 99 -10.64 3.70 -13.13
N ASN A 100 -11.17 4.19 -12.03
CA ASN A 100 -10.85 5.47 -11.40
C ASN A 100 -10.21 5.33 -10.00
N GLU A 101 -9.77 4.15 -9.62
CA GLU A 101 -8.95 3.89 -8.43
C GLU A 101 -7.55 3.48 -8.88
N TYR A 102 -6.54 4.31 -8.60
CA TYR A 102 -5.15 4.09 -9.02
C TYR A 102 -4.21 3.92 -7.83
N ALA A 103 -3.23 3.04 -7.96
CA ALA A 103 -2.14 2.90 -7.00
C ALA A 103 -0.94 2.15 -7.63
N CYS A 104 0.08 1.88 -6.82
CA CYS A 104 1.27 1.13 -7.22
C CYS A 104 1.20 -0.30 -6.65
N PRO A 105 0.75 -1.31 -7.42
CA PRO A 105 0.74 -2.69 -6.93
C PRO A 105 2.13 -3.12 -6.48
N THR A 106 2.26 -3.55 -5.24
CA THR A 106 3.55 -3.84 -4.63
C THR A 106 3.65 -5.30 -4.21
N SER A 107 4.61 -6.02 -4.76
CA SER A 107 4.89 -7.39 -4.35
C SER A 107 5.37 -7.44 -2.90
N ALA A 108 4.75 -8.26 -2.07
CA ALA A 108 5.19 -8.49 -0.70
C ALA A 108 6.65 -8.98 -0.63
N ARG A 109 7.10 -9.75 -1.62
CA ARG A 109 8.49 -10.20 -1.72
C ARG A 109 9.46 -9.04 -1.92
N GLU A 110 9.13 -8.10 -2.81
CA GLU A 110 9.99 -6.94 -3.05
C GLU A 110 9.93 -5.98 -1.85
N LEU A 111 8.76 -5.76 -1.28
CA LEU A 111 8.62 -5.00 -0.04
C LEU A 111 9.50 -5.56 1.08
N CYS A 112 9.54 -6.89 1.28
CA CYS A 112 10.42 -7.53 2.26
C CYS A 112 11.91 -7.27 1.98
N LYS A 113 12.35 -7.23 0.71
CA LYS A 113 13.75 -6.92 0.37
C LYS A 113 14.11 -5.49 0.80
N VAL A 114 13.22 -4.53 0.53
CA VAL A 114 13.39 -3.13 0.96
C VAL A 114 13.46 -3.04 2.48
N ILE A 115 12.53 -3.67 3.19
CA ILE A 115 12.52 -3.69 4.66
C ILE A 115 13.83 -4.23 5.21
N LEU A 116 14.29 -5.37 4.70
CA LEU A 116 15.54 -5.99 5.14
C LEU A 116 16.76 -5.10 4.86
N ARG A 117 16.77 -4.39 3.74
CA ARG A 117 17.82 -3.43 3.40
C ARG A 117 17.85 -2.25 4.39
N LEU A 118 16.71 -1.61 4.62
CA LEU A 118 16.59 -0.50 5.57
C LEU A 118 16.97 -0.91 6.99
N ILE A 119 16.67 -2.14 7.40
CA ILE A 119 17.12 -2.69 8.70
C ILE A 119 18.63 -2.83 8.75
N LYS A 120 19.26 -3.41 7.71
CA LYS A 120 20.70 -3.63 7.63
C LYS A 120 21.49 -2.33 7.59
N GLU A 121 20.93 -1.30 6.94
CA GLU A 121 21.51 0.05 6.85
C GLU A 121 21.16 0.91 8.08
N GLU A 122 20.52 0.33 9.08
CA GLU A 122 20.11 1.00 10.34
C GLU A 122 19.26 2.25 10.13
N GLN A 123 18.53 2.32 9.02
CA GLN A 123 17.69 3.48 8.66
C GLN A 123 16.56 3.69 9.64
N GLU A 124 16.24 4.95 9.92
CA GLU A 124 15.15 5.39 10.79
C GLU A 124 14.27 6.43 10.07
N GLY A 125 13.05 6.64 10.58
CA GLY A 125 12.11 7.61 10.03
C GLY A 125 11.04 6.98 9.14
N ILE A 126 10.64 7.71 8.09
CA ILE A 126 9.51 7.35 7.22
C ILE A 126 10.03 7.11 5.80
N TYR A 127 9.58 6.02 5.19
CA TYR A 127 9.92 5.64 3.82
C TYR A 127 8.67 5.22 3.05
N HIS A 128 8.58 5.63 1.79
CA HIS A 128 7.67 5.04 0.83
C HIS A 128 8.34 3.84 0.14
N ALA A 129 7.72 2.68 0.21
CA ALA A 129 8.23 1.46 -0.41
C ALA A 129 7.14 0.84 -1.30
N VAL A 130 7.15 1.21 -2.57
CA VAL A 130 6.23 0.75 -3.59
C VAL A 130 6.99 0.30 -4.83
N CYS A 131 6.44 -0.60 -5.62
CA CYS A 131 6.99 -0.95 -6.94
C CYS A 131 6.78 0.20 -7.93
N SER A 132 7.63 0.26 -8.95
CA SER A 132 7.55 1.27 -10.01
C SER A 132 6.29 1.10 -10.85
N GLY A 133 5.76 2.23 -11.31
CA GLY A 133 4.55 2.29 -12.11
C GLY A 133 3.28 2.31 -11.28
N SER A 134 2.20 2.72 -11.94
CA SER A 134 0.87 2.80 -11.36
C SER A 134 -0.14 2.27 -12.35
N CYS A 135 -1.25 1.76 -11.86
CA CYS A 135 -2.37 1.32 -12.69
C CYS A 135 -3.69 1.43 -11.92
N SER A 136 -4.79 1.42 -12.66
CA SER A 136 -6.12 1.23 -12.08
C SER A 136 -6.35 -0.23 -11.65
N ARG A 137 -7.40 -0.45 -10.86
CA ARG A 137 -7.86 -1.82 -10.55
C ARG A 137 -8.21 -2.59 -11.83
N TYR A 138 -8.82 -1.91 -12.79
CA TYR A 138 -9.18 -2.49 -14.06
C TYR A 138 -7.95 -2.94 -14.86
N GLU A 139 -6.97 -2.06 -15.01
CA GLU A 139 -5.71 -2.37 -15.71
C GLU A 139 -4.96 -3.52 -15.02
N LEU A 140 -4.93 -3.53 -13.69
CA LEU A 140 -4.32 -4.63 -12.94
C LEU A 140 -5.06 -5.96 -13.17
N ALA A 141 -6.40 -5.95 -13.14
CA ALA A 141 -7.20 -7.14 -13.43
C ALA A 141 -6.98 -7.63 -14.87
N GLN A 142 -6.93 -6.71 -15.84
CA GLN A 142 -6.66 -7.03 -17.24
C GLN A 142 -5.29 -7.72 -17.41
N GLU A 143 -4.26 -7.22 -16.76
CA GLU A 143 -2.93 -7.81 -16.81
C GLU A 143 -2.88 -9.19 -16.15
N ILE A 144 -3.59 -9.38 -15.03
CA ILE A 144 -3.72 -10.69 -14.38
C ILE A 144 -4.37 -11.70 -15.33
N LEU A 145 -5.49 -11.34 -15.96
CA LEU A 145 -6.18 -12.20 -16.94
C LEU A 145 -5.29 -12.52 -18.13
N ARG A 146 -4.52 -11.54 -18.62
CA ARG A 146 -3.56 -11.74 -19.70
C ARG A 146 -2.49 -12.77 -19.35
N ILE A 147 -1.90 -12.65 -18.15
CA ILE A 147 -0.85 -13.58 -17.66
C ILE A 147 -1.43 -14.98 -17.45
N MET A 148 -2.68 -15.09 -17.00
CA MET A 148 -3.38 -16.37 -16.83
C MET A 148 -3.81 -17.02 -18.15
N GLY A 149 -3.72 -16.31 -19.28
CA GLY A 149 -4.25 -16.77 -20.57
C GLY A 149 -5.79 -16.85 -20.60
N ARG A 150 -6.47 -16.09 -19.73
CA ARG A 150 -7.92 -16.11 -19.54
C ARG A 150 -8.62 -14.85 -20.09
N GLN A 151 -8.29 -14.52 -21.34
CA GLN A 151 -8.92 -13.41 -22.08
C GLN A 151 -10.38 -13.69 -22.46
N ASP A 152 -10.84 -14.92 -22.27
CA ASP A 152 -12.23 -15.35 -22.39
C ASP A 152 -13.14 -14.85 -21.26
N VAL A 153 -12.56 -14.45 -20.13
CA VAL A 153 -13.31 -13.95 -18.97
C VAL A 153 -13.75 -12.51 -19.22
N LYS A 154 -15.04 -12.24 -19.00
CA LYS A 154 -15.57 -10.90 -19.17
C LYS A 154 -15.13 -10.01 -18.00
N LEU A 155 -14.38 -8.95 -18.31
CA LEU A 155 -13.96 -7.91 -17.38
C LEU A 155 -14.74 -6.62 -17.69
N GLU A 156 -15.49 -6.11 -16.72
CA GLU A 156 -16.30 -4.89 -16.86
C GLU A 156 -15.68 -3.73 -16.07
N PRO A 157 -15.51 -2.57 -16.72
CA PRO A 157 -15.08 -1.36 -16.05
C PRO A 157 -16.19 -0.81 -15.16
N VAL A 158 -15.84 -0.42 -13.93
CA VAL A 158 -16.75 0.23 -12.98
C VAL A 158 -16.14 1.58 -12.57
N GLU A 159 -16.96 2.61 -12.57
CA GLU A 159 -16.60 3.90 -12.02
C GLU A 159 -17.15 4.03 -10.61
N LEU A 160 -16.28 4.29 -9.65
CA LEU A 160 -16.65 4.43 -8.25
C LEU A 160 -17.16 5.85 -8.01
N GLU A 161 -18.39 5.96 -7.53
CA GLU A 161 -19.07 7.25 -7.29
C GLU A 161 -18.66 7.94 -5.98
N GLU A 162 -18.04 7.21 -5.06
CA GLU A 162 -17.70 7.72 -3.74
C GLU A 162 -16.53 8.72 -3.79
N PRO A 163 -16.68 9.90 -3.17
CA PRO A 163 -15.58 10.85 -2.99
C PRO A 163 -14.60 10.31 -1.97
N GLY A 164 -13.79 9.42 -2.34
CA GLY A 164 -12.81 8.71 -1.54
C GLY A 164 -11.82 7.98 -2.40
N GLN A 165 -12.12 7.86 -3.68
CA GLN A 165 -11.38 7.04 -4.62
C GLN A 165 -11.08 7.83 -5.89
N GLU A 166 -10.48 9.01 -5.73
CA GLU A 166 -10.02 9.79 -6.87
C GLU A 166 -8.79 9.18 -7.54
N PRO A 167 -8.63 9.44 -8.86
CA PRO A 167 -7.81 8.62 -9.75
C PRO A 167 -6.30 8.68 -9.56
N CYS A 168 -5.76 9.35 -8.57
CA CYS A 168 -4.32 9.53 -8.46
C CYS A 168 -3.81 9.37 -7.04
N ARG A 169 -3.56 8.13 -6.64
CA ARG A 169 -2.79 7.84 -5.43
C ARG A 169 -1.45 7.21 -5.82
N TYR A 170 -0.52 8.05 -6.25
CA TYR A 170 0.86 7.61 -6.43
C TYR A 170 1.65 7.96 -5.18
N THR A 171 2.30 6.99 -4.63
CA THR A 171 3.48 7.25 -3.84
C THR A 171 4.67 7.00 -4.74
N GLU A 172 5.26 8.04 -5.29
CA GLU A 172 6.56 7.88 -5.90
C GLU A 172 7.57 7.53 -4.83
N ASN A 173 8.36 6.54 -5.14
CA ASN A 173 9.48 6.15 -4.33
C ASN A 173 10.55 7.25 -4.45
N CYS A 174 10.74 8.08 -3.44
CA CYS A 174 11.87 9.01 -3.37
C CYS A 174 13.23 8.29 -3.39
N GLY A 175 13.21 6.99 -3.50
CA GLY A 175 14.34 6.14 -3.68
C GLY A 175 14.06 5.05 -4.71
N SER A 176 13.94 5.41 -6.00
CA SER A 176 13.94 4.45 -7.13
C SER A 176 15.14 3.48 -7.12
N THR A 177 16.03 3.63 -6.15
CA THR A 177 17.18 2.79 -5.86
C THR A 177 16.84 1.51 -5.12
N TYR A 178 15.64 1.39 -4.55
CA TYR A 178 15.32 0.28 -3.65
C TYR A 178 14.51 -0.83 -4.28
N ILE A 179 13.80 -0.56 -5.38
CA ILE A 179 13.02 -1.58 -6.10
C ILE A 179 13.26 -1.41 -7.62
N GLN A 180 14.45 -1.79 -8.08
CA GLN A 180 14.75 -2.10 -9.48
C GLN A 180 14.73 -3.61 -9.69
#